data_a93d998a783d5cf62d13a6425d6cb349
#
_entry.id   a93d998a783d5cf62d13a6425d6cb349
#
_cell.length_a   1.000
_cell.length_b   1.000
_cell.length_c   1.000
_cell.angle_alpha   90.00
_cell.angle_beta   90.00
_cell.angle_gamma   90.00
#
_symmetry.space_group_name_H-M   'P 1'
#
loop_
_entity.id
_entity.type
_entity.pdbx_description
1 polymer ?
#
loop_
_entity_poly.entity_id
_entity_poly.type
_entity_poly.pdbx_seq_one_letter_code
_entity_poly.pdbx_strand_id
1 'polypeptide(L)'
;MTQWLTILGSTGSIGCSTLDVVRRHPERYRVYALTAARSVDVMAEQIAEFQPRFAVMSEPSAADTLRSFLPDHSETQVLSGVEALVQVAEAPEVDQVMASIVGAAGLLPTLAAARAGKRVLLANKESLVMAGPLFMDAIREGGAELLPIDSEHNAIFQSMPHDYDGDLKTKGIRKILLTASGGPFRGKTLAELEQVTPSQAVAHPNWSMGQKISVDSATLMNKGLELIEACFLFHCSAEDIQVVVHPQSVIHSMVQYCDGSVLAQLGQPDMRTPIAYGMSWPERIEAGVKSLDLFDIARLDFQEPDEENFRCLRLAKEAFAAGGTLPAVLNAANEIAVEAFLGERIGFTAIPTLIERVMEQHQLQAADTLEAILRADSWARDCAKSLMTEVAL
;
A
#
# COMPACT_ATOMS: atom_id res chain seq x y z
N MET A 1 8.65 -19.55 -19.30
CA MET A 1 8.76 -18.38 -20.19
C MET A 1 9.19 -17.20 -19.35
N THR A 2 9.97 -16.29 -19.91
CA THR A 2 10.36 -15.05 -19.22
C THR A 2 9.16 -14.10 -19.17
N GLN A 3 8.86 -13.53 -18.01
CA GLN A 3 7.74 -12.61 -17.79
C GLN A 3 8.20 -11.16 -17.85
N TRP A 4 7.40 -10.31 -18.49
CA TRP A 4 7.66 -8.89 -18.60
C TRP A 4 6.95 -8.11 -17.50
N LEU A 5 7.71 -7.25 -16.82
CA LEU A 5 7.26 -6.51 -15.64
C LEU A 5 7.29 -5.00 -15.89
N THR A 6 6.17 -4.33 -15.63
CA THR A 6 6.12 -2.87 -15.44
C THR A 6 6.16 -2.56 -13.95
N ILE A 7 7.04 -1.63 -13.55
CA ILE A 7 7.17 -1.20 -12.15
C ILE A 7 6.69 0.25 -12.03
N LEU A 8 5.50 0.42 -11.48
CA LEU A 8 4.94 1.72 -11.15
C LEU A 8 5.56 2.21 -9.83
N GLY A 9 6.43 3.22 -9.88
CA GLY A 9 7.14 3.72 -8.71
C GLY A 9 8.45 3.00 -8.42
N SER A 10 9.27 2.76 -9.45
CA SER A 10 10.51 1.96 -9.38
C SER A 10 11.59 2.53 -8.45
N THR A 11 11.60 3.84 -8.24
CA THR A 11 12.59 4.53 -7.39
C THR A 11 12.22 4.55 -5.91
N GLY A 12 11.01 4.10 -5.56
CA GLY A 12 10.56 3.93 -4.17
C GLY A 12 11.08 2.62 -3.56
N SER A 13 10.87 2.43 -2.25
CA SER A 13 11.35 1.26 -1.51
C SER A 13 10.85 -0.07 -2.08
N ILE A 14 9.56 -0.15 -2.45
CA ILE A 14 8.97 -1.34 -3.07
C ILE A 14 9.55 -1.58 -4.46
N GLY A 15 9.68 -0.51 -5.27
CA GLY A 15 10.28 -0.62 -6.60
C GLY A 15 11.73 -1.09 -6.55
N CYS A 16 12.56 -0.55 -5.66
CA CYS A 16 13.94 -0.99 -5.46
C CYS A 16 14.01 -2.45 -4.98
N SER A 17 13.13 -2.85 -4.05
CA SER A 17 13.04 -4.24 -3.57
C SER A 17 12.58 -5.18 -4.68
N THR A 18 11.67 -4.74 -5.56
CA THR A 18 11.23 -5.50 -6.74
C THR A 18 12.39 -5.71 -7.71
N LEU A 19 13.17 -4.66 -7.98
CA LEU A 19 14.36 -4.75 -8.84
C LEU A 19 15.44 -5.65 -8.25
N ASP A 20 15.59 -5.71 -6.91
CA ASP A 20 16.50 -6.66 -6.28
C ASP A 20 16.06 -8.13 -6.52
N VAL A 21 14.74 -8.41 -6.46
CA VAL A 21 14.21 -9.74 -6.81
C VAL A 21 14.42 -10.04 -8.30
N VAL A 22 14.14 -9.10 -9.19
CA VAL A 22 14.37 -9.25 -10.64
C VAL A 22 15.85 -9.56 -10.95
N ARG A 23 16.77 -8.85 -10.31
CA ARG A 23 18.24 -9.05 -10.47
C ARG A 23 18.68 -10.46 -10.10
N ARG A 24 18.01 -11.09 -9.13
CA ARG A 24 18.27 -12.48 -8.69
C ARG A 24 17.74 -13.53 -9.64
N HIS A 25 16.74 -13.18 -10.46
CA HIS A 25 16.03 -14.11 -11.36
C HIS A 25 15.96 -13.60 -12.81
N PRO A 26 17.10 -13.27 -13.45
CA PRO A 26 17.13 -12.69 -14.79
C PRO A 26 16.60 -13.63 -15.87
N GLU A 27 16.57 -14.95 -15.60
CA GLU A 27 16.00 -15.95 -16.48
C GLU A 27 14.44 -15.98 -16.44
N ARG A 28 13.84 -15.44 -15.36
CA ARG A 28 12.40 -15.45 -15.13
C ARG A 28 11.74 -14.10 -15.46
N TYR A 29 12.42 -12.99 -15.19
CA TYR A 29 11.82 -11.65 -15.26
C TYR A 29 12.65 -10.70 -16.10
N ARG A 30 11.94 -9.85 -16.86
CA ARG A 30 12.51 -8.71 -17.57
C ARG A 30 11.69 -7.47 -17.32
N VAL A 31 12.37 -6.34 -17.21
CA VAL A 31 11.72 -5.05 -17.01
C VAL A 31 11.26 -4.48 -18.35
N TYR A 32 9.94 -4.30 -18.50
CA TYR A 32 9.35 -3.63 -19.66
C TYR A 32 9.41 -2.12 -19.49
N ALA A 33 8.93 -1.63 -18.30
CA ALA A 33 8.92 -0.22 -18.01
C ALA A 33 9.24 0.07 -16.54
N LEU A 34 9.95 1.18 -16.33
CA LEU A 34 10.21 1.79 -15.02
C LEU A 34 9.51 3.13 -14.95
N THR A 35 8.93 3.46 -13.80
CA THR A 35 8.27 4.75 -13.63
C THR A 35 8.70 5.44 -12.34
N ALA A 36 8.79 6.78 -12.36
CA ALA A 36 9.05 7.61 -11.20
C ALA A 36 8.42 9.00 -11.36
N ALA A 37 8.42 9.79 -10.29
CA ALA A 37 7.96 11.17 -10.37
C ALA A 37 9.10 12.13 -10.75
N ARG A 38 10.15 12.21 -9.91
CA ARG A 38 11.22 13.23 -10.01
C ARG A 38 12.64 12.68 -9.85
N SER A 39 12.80 11.44 -9.41
CA SER A 39 14.10 10.85 -9.07
C SER A 39 14.90 10.47 -10.33
N VAL A 40 15.45 11.46 -11.02
CA VAL A 40 16.18 11.29 -12.29
C VAL A 40 17.43 10.44 -12.14
N ASP A 41 18.27 10.72 -11.12
CA ASP A 41 19.55 10.00 -10.94
C ASP A 41 19.32 8.50 -10.72
N VAL A 42 18.43 8.15 -9.79
CA VAL A 42 18.06 6.76 -9.50
C VAL A 42 17.46 6.07 -10.73
N MET A 43 16.61 6.78 -11.49
CA MET A 43 16.02 6.27 -12.71
C MET A 43 17.10 5.98 -13.77
N ALA A 44 18.08 6.86 -13.94
CA ALA A 44 19.18 6.66 -14.90
C ALA A 44 20.04 5.43 -14.53
N GLU A 45 20.32 5.23 -13.23
CA GLU A 45 21.00 4.03 -12.74
C GLU A 45 20.21 2.76 -13.03
N GLN A 46 18.89 2.79 -12.76
CA GLN A 46 18.00 1.66 -13.04
C GLN A 46 17.91 1.35 -14.55
N ILE A 47 17.87 2.37 -15.40
CA ILE A 47 17.88 2.20 -16.87
C ILE A 47 19.18 1.55 -17.32
N ALA A 48 20.32 2.00 -16.81
CA ALA A 48 21.63 1.44 -17.17
C ALA A 48 21.74 -0.05 -16.81
N GLU A 49 21.16 -0.47 -15.69
CA GLU A 49 21.22 -1.84 -15.22
C GLU A 49 20.19 -2.76 -15.91
N PHE A 50 18.92 -2.34 -15.94
CA PHE A 50 17.82 -3.21 -16.36
C PHE A 50 17.38 -3.05 -17.81
N GLN A 51 17.86 -2.00 -18.49
CA GLN A 51 17.59 -1.72 -19.89
C GLN A 51 16.13 -1.87 -20.29
N PRO A 52 15.20 -1.18 -19.60
CA PRO A 52 13.77 -1.26 -19.88
C PRO A 52 13.48 -0.67 -21.27
N ARG A 53 12.39 -1.10 -21.89
CA ARG A 53 11.93 -0.49 -23.15
C ARG A 53 11.43 0.94 -22.93
N PHE A 54 10.81 1.21 -21.79
CA PHE A 54 10.27 2.53 -21.43
C PHE A 54 10.72 2.98 -20.04
N ALA A 55 10.96 4.28 -19.92
CA ALA A 55 11.08 4.98 -18.65
C ALA A 55 10.07 6.13 -18.63
N VAL A 56 9.22 6.17 -17.60
CA VAL A 56 8.17 7.21 -17.49
C VAL A 56 8.46 8.08 -16.29
N MET A 57 8.57 9.39 -16.52
CA MET A 57 8.59 10.37 -15.44
C MET A 57 7.23 11.08 -15.41
N SER A 58 6.53 11.06 -14.27
CA SER A 58 5.22 11.73 -14.18
C SER A 58 5.34 13.25 -14.31
N GLU A 59 6.48 13.84 -13.90
CA GLU A 59 6.79 15.25 -14.06
C GLU A 59 7.50 15.48 -15.41
N PRO A 60 6.94 16.31 -16.33
CA PRO A 60 7.54 16.54 -17.64
C PRO A 60 8.97 17.08 -17.60
N SER A 61 9.27 18.01 -16.67
CA SER A 61 10.62 18.57 -16.49
C SER A 61 11.66 17.53 -16.09
N ALA A 62 11.26 16.53 -15.30
CA ALA A 62 12.11 15.41 -14.93
C ALA A 62 12.36 14.47 -16.11
N ALA A 63 11.37 14.28 -17.00
CA ALA A 63 11.54 13.53 -18.23
C ALA A 63 12.55 14.19 -19.17
N ASP A 64 12.47 15.51 -19.34
CA ASP A 64 13.45 16.25 -20.16
C ASP A 64 14.87 16.15 -19.60
N THR A 65 15.00 16.27 -18.27
CA THR A 65 16.29 16.08 -17.60
C THR A 65 16.79 14.66 -17.82
N LEU A 66 15.97 13.63 -17.64
CA LEU A 66 16.36 12.24 -17.83
C LEU A 66 16.84 11.97 -19.25
N ARG A 67 16.20 12.52 -20.29
CA ARG A 67 16.64 12.38 -21.69
C ARG A 67 18.06 12.91 -21.89
N SER A 68 18.44 13.99 -21.20
CA SER A 68 19.79 14.55 -21.30
C SER A 68 20.86 13.73 -20.53
N PHE A 69 20.44 12.87 -19.59
CA PHE A 69 21.32 11.98 -18.83
C PHE A 69 21.61 10.66 -19.56
N LEU A 70 20.68 10.25 -20.45
CA LEU A 70 20.87 8.98 -21.16
C LEU A 70 21.89 9.12 -22.30
N PRO A 71 22.73 8.10 -22.49
CA PRO A 71 23.67 8.08 -23.62
C PRO A 71 22.92 7.96 -24.97
N ASP A 72 23.49 8.50 -26.03
CA ASP A 72 22.91 8.51 -27.39
C ASP A 72 22.51 7.12 -27.93
N HIS A 73 23.15 6.06 -27.41
CA HIS A 73 22.91 4.68 -27.81
C HIS A 73 21.88 3.97 -26.91
N SER A 74 21.24 4.67 -25.98
CA SER A 74 20.18 4.08 -25.13
C SER A 74 18.97 3.72 -25.99
N GLU A 75 18.51 2.47 -25.88
CA GLU A 75 17.28 2.00 -26.54
C GLU A 75 16.01 2.32 -25.72
N THR A 76 16.18 2.80 -24.48
CA THR A 76 15.08 3.15 -23.59
C THR A 76 14.37 4.43 -24.06
N GLN A 77 13.08 4.34 -24.30
CA GLN A 77 12.24 5.50 -24.65
C GLN A 77 11.75 6.20 -23.37
N VAL A 78 12.02 7.51 -23.26
CA VAL A 78 11.57 8.33 -22.13
C VAL A 78 10.23 8.99 -22.46
N LEU A 79 9.22 8.62 -21.69
CA LEU A 79 7.85 9.16 -21.74
C LEU A 79 7.57 10.04 -20.52
N SER A 80 6.46 10.81 -20.56
CA SER A 80 6.06 11.63 -19.43
C SER A 80 4.54 11.72 -19.29
N GLY A 81 4.12 12.03 -18.05
CA GLY A 81 2.70 12.28 -17.73
C GLY A 81 1.92 11.03 -17.33
N VAL A 82 0.66 11.25 -16.94
CA VAL A 82 -0.23 10.19 -16.42
C VAL A 82 -0.65 9.22 -17.51
N GLU A 83 -0.89 9.71 -18.74
CA GLU A 83 -1.25 8.90 -19.89
C GLU A 83 -0.15 7.88 -20.22
N ALA A 84 1.12 8.27 -20.06
CA ALA A 84 2.25 7.37 -20.27
C ALA A 84 2.33 6.29 -19.17
N LEU A 85 1.97 6.61 -17.91
CA LEU A 85 1.87 5.61 -16.83
C LEU A 85 0.80 4.56 -17.15
N VAL A 86 -0.35 4.99 -17.65
CA VAL A 86 -1.44 4.11 -18.10
C VAL A 86 -0.97 3.23 -19.26
N GLN A 87 -0.39 3.83 -20.29
CA GLN A 87 0.11 3.13 -21.48
C GLN A 87 1.06 1.98 -21.13
N VAL A 88 2.04 2.21 -20.24
CA VAL A 88 3.01 1.16 -19.89
C VAL A 88 2.45 0.12 -18.90
N ALA A 89 1.36 0.43 -18.21
CA ALA A 89 0.68 -0.50 -17.32
C ALA A 89 -0.23 -1.48 -18.09
N GLU A 90 -0.89 -1.02 -19.16
CA GLU A 90 -1.82 -1.83 -19.96
C GLU A 90 -1.17 -2.50 -21.18
N ALA A 91 0.11 -2.23 -21.46
CA ALA A 91 0.79 -2.71 -22.65
C ALA A 91 0.63 -4.23 -22.84
N PRO A 92 0.31 -4.71 -24.07
CA PRO A 92 0.01 -6.12 -24.31
C PRO A 92 1.19 -7.06 -24.00
N GLU A 93 2.42 -6.58 -24.11
CA GLU A 93 3.62 -7.34 -23.82
C GLU A 93 3.86 -7.58 -22.33
N VAL A 94 3.20 -6.81 -21.45
CA VAL A 94 3.38 -6.87 -19.99
C VAL A 94 2.55 -8.00 -19.40
N ASP A 95 3.20 -8.86 -18.62
CA ASP A 95 2.55 -9.95 -17.88
C ASP A 95 2.15 -9.51 -16.48
N GLN A 96 3.01 -8.73 -15.81
CA GLN A 96 2.85 -8.32 -14.42
C GLN A 96 3.07 -6.81 -14.24
N VAL A 97 2.31 -6.20 -13.33
CA VAL A 97 2.47 -4.80 -12.94
C VAL A 97 2.66 -4.70 -11.43
N MET A 98 3.83 -4.22 -11.01
CA MET A 98 4.06 -3.84 -9.61
C MET A 98 3.46 -2.45 -9.36
N ALA A 99 2.34 -2.40 -8.68
CA ALA A 99 1.62 -1.16 -8.38
C ALA A 99 2.10 -0.56 -7.05
N SER A 100 3.15 0.26 -7.09
CA SER A 100 3.80 0.83 -5.90
C SER A 100 3.93 2.37 -5.89
N ILE A 101 3.15 3.07 -6.72
CA ILE A 101 3.00 4.52 -6.60
C ILE A 101 2.14 4.82 -5.36
N VAL A 102 2.65 5.61 -4.43
CA VAL A 102 1.99 5.94 -3.16
C VAL A 102 0.80 6.89 -3.37
N GLY A 103 -0.28 6.68 -2.63
CA GLY A 103 -1.44 7.56 -2.61
C GLY A 103 -2.33 7.47 -3.85
N ALA A 104 -3.21 8.47 -4.03
CA ALA A 104 -4.21 8.52 -5.10
C ALA A 104 -3.62 8.50 -6.53
N ALA A 105 -2.37 8.95 -6.69
CA ALA A 105 -1.70 9.01 -8.00
C ALA A 105 -1.50 7.63 -8.66
N GLY A 106 -1.47 6.56 -7.86
CA GLY A 106 -1.35 5.19 -8.35
C GLY A 106 -2.64 4.59 -8.90
N LEU A 107 -3.81 5.19 -8.62
CA LEU A 107 -5.11 4.60 -8.93
C LEU A 107 -5.31 4.37 -10.44
N LEU A 108 -5.09 5.40 -11.27
CA LEU A 108 -5.35 5.32 -12.72
C LEU A 108 -4.53 4.24 -13.43
N PRO A 109 -3.19 4.20 -13.31
CA PRO A 109 -2.40 3.17 -13.98
C PRO A 109 -2.64 1.77 -13.41
N THR A 110 -3.00 1.63 -12.12
CA THR A 110 -3.32 0.33 -11.54
C THR A 110 -4.67 -0.19 -12.05
N LEU A 111 -5.69 0.67 -12.19
CA LEU A 111 -6.96 0.31 -12.83
C LEU A 111 -6.78 -0.07 -14.31
N ALA A 112 -5.89 0.60 -15.03
CA ALA A 112 -5.58 0.26 -16.42
C ALA A 112 -4.98 -1.15 -16.52
N ALA A 113 -4.02 -1.49 -15.65
CA ALA A 113 -3.45 -2.83 -15.55
C ALA A 113 -4.52 -3.89 -15.26
N ALA A 114 -5.42 -3.62 -14.30
CA ALA A 114 -6.53 -4.51 -13.95
C ALA A 114 -7.46 -4.76 -15.15
N ARG A 115 -7.92 -3.71 -15.84
CA ARG A 115 -8.77 -3.81 -17.03
C ARG A 115 -8.10 -4.53 -18.18
N ALA A 116 -6.77 -4.42 -18.30
CA ALA A 116 -5.99 -5.11 -19.33
C ALA A 116 -5.67 -6.59 -18.98
N GLY A 117 -6.23 -7.13 -17.87
CA GLY A 117 -6.08 -8.53 -17.48
C GLY A 117 -4.68 -8.90 -17.01
N LYS A 118 -3.92 -7.95 -16.47
CA LYS A 118 -2.55 -8.20 -15.97
C LYS A 118 -2.56 -8.86 -14.60
N ARG A 119 -1.44 -9.53 -14.24
CA ARG A 119 -1.18 -9.82 -12.83
C ARG A 119 -0.81 -8.53 -12.13
N VAL A 120 -1.68 -8.05 -11.25
CA VAL A 120 -1.49 -6.83 -10.47
C VAL A 120 -0.90 -7.20 -9.11
N LEU A 121 0.35 -6.78 -8.88
CA LEU A 121 1.06 -6.92 -7.61
C LEU A 121 0.80 -5.65 -6.80
N LEU A 122 -0.23 -5.69 -5.94
CA LEU A 122 -0.77 -4.50 -5.28
C LEU A 122 0.02 -4.14 -4.02
N ALA A 123 0.83 -3.09 -4.10
CA ALA A 123 1.51 -2.46 -2.97
C ALA A 123 0.94 -1.07 -2.61
N ASN A 124 0.08 -0.52 -3.47
CA ASN A 124 -0.64 0.74 -3.25
C ASN A 124 -2.03 0.44 -2.67
N LYS A 125 -2.12 0.37 -1.35
CA LYS A 125 -3.40 0.13 -0.64
C LYS A 125 -4.42 1.25 -0.86
N GLU A 126 -3.95 2.48 -1.03
CA GLU A 126 -4.81 3.64 -1.19
C GLU A 126 -5.72 3.51 -2.42
N SER A 127 -5.24 2.90 -3.50
CA SER A 127 -6.07 2.65 -4.70
C SER A 127 -7.29 1.79 -4.38
N LEU A 128 -7.12 0.75 -3.57
CA LEU A 128 -8.22 -0.14 -3.18
C LEU A 128 -9.11 0.49 -2.10
N VAL A 129 -8.54 1.24 -1.17
CA VAL A 129 -9.30 2.01 -0.17
C VAL A 129 -10.23 3.03 -0.84
N MET A 130 -9.71 3.78 -1.81
CA MET A 130 -10.46 4.85 -2.49
C MET A 130 -11.54 4.32 -3.44
N ALA A 131 -11.23 3.27 -4.18
CA ALA A 131 -12.02 2.81 -5.31
C ALA A 131 -12.36 1.32 -5.25
N GLY A 132 -12.44 0.72 -4.04
CA GLY A 132 -12.55 -0.72 -3.84
C GLY A 132 -13.57 -1.44 -4.74
N PRO A 133 -14.86 -1.06 -4.74
CA PRO A 133 -15.85 -1.69 -5.61
C PRO A 133 -15.49 -1.60 -7.09
N LEU A 134 -15.13 -0.39 -7.58
CA LEU A 134 -14.76 -0.14 -8.96
C LEU A 134 -13.48 -0.93 -9.35
N PHE A 135 -12.54 -1.04 -8.42
CA PHE A 135 -11.29 -1.75 -8.62
C PHE A 135 -11.53 -3.26 -8.74
N MET A 136 -12.32 -3.84 -7.83
CA MET A 136 -12.66 -5.27 -7.85
C MET A 136 -13.50 -5.64 -9.09
N ASP A 137 -14.37 -4.74 -9.55
CA ASP A 137 -15.08 -4.90 -10.83
C ASP A 137 -14.09 -4.90 -12.01
N ALA A 138 -13.11 -4.00 -12.03
CA ALA A 138 -12.08 -3.97 -13.06
C ALA A 138 -11.24 -5.26 -13.11
N ILE A 139 -10.88 -5.80 -11.93
CA ILE A 139 -10.18 -7.10 -11.81
C ILE A 139 -11.03 -8.22 -12.43
N ARG A 140 -12.32 -8.29 -12.04
CA ARG A 140 -13.23 -9.36 -12.52
C ARG A 140 -13.48 -9.26 -14.04
N GLU A 141 -13.76 -8.06 -14.54
CA GLU A 141 -14.08 -7.82 -15.95
C GLU A 141 -12.87 -7.99 -16.86
N GLY A 142 -11.69 -7.55 -16.41
CA GLY A 142 -10.43 -7.73 -17.12
C GLY A 142 -9.88 -9.14 -17.06
N GLY A 143 -10.38 -9.99 -16.15
CA GLY A 143 -9.80 -11.29 -15.87
C GLY A 143 -8.38 -11.21 -15.28
N ALA A 144 -8.09 -10.12 -14.57
CA ALA A 144 -6.80 -9.87 -13.96
C ALA A 144 -6.61 -10.73 -12.70
N GLU A 145 -5.35 -11.05 -12.38
CA GLU A 145 -4.98 -11.69 -11.13
C GLU A 145 -4.48 -10.64 -10.15
N LEU A 146 -5.15 -10.48 -9.00
CA LEU A 146 -4.78 -9.52 -7.97
C LEU A 146 -4.05 -10.21 -6.83
N LEU A 147 -2.79 -9.84 -6.60
CA LEU A 147 -1.96 -10.39 -5.54
C LEU A 147 -1.51 -9.28 -4.57
N PRO A 148 -1.76 -9.43 -3.26
CA PRO A 148 -1.35 -8.45 -2.29
C PRO A 148 0.16 -8.49 -2.04
N ILE A 149 0.78 -7.31 -1.98
CA ILE A 149 2.21 -7.15 -1.67
C ILE A 149 2.42 -6.57 -0.28
N ASP A 150 1.45 -5.82 0.25
CA ASP A 150 1.52 -5.41 1.65
C ASP A 150 1.74 -6.65 2.54
N SER A 151 2.68 -6.57 3.49
CA SER A 151 3.18 -7.76 4.23
C SER A 151 2.07 -8.49 4.97
N GLU A 152 1.15 -7.76 5.57
CA GLU A 152 0.03 -8.32 6.32
C GLU A 152 -0.98 -9.04 5.42
N HIS A 153 -1.34 -8.43 4.29
CA HIS A 153 -2.28 -9.04 3.33
C HIS A 153 -1.66 -10.23 2.60
N ASN A 154 -0.38 -10.13 2.26
CA ASN A 154 0.35 -11.25 1.69
C ASN A 154 0.43 -12.42 2.69
N ALA A 155 0.62 -12.15 3.98
CA ALA A 155 0.61 -13.16 5.04
C ALA A 155 -0.77 -13.83 5.18
N ILE A 156 -1.86 -13.06 5.12
CA ILE A 156 -3.22 -13.59 5.10
C ILE A 156 -3.40 -14.49 3.88
N PHE A 157 -3.04 -14.00 2.68
CA PHE A 157 -3.13 -14.76 1.43
C PHE A 157 -2.35 -16.08 1.50
N GLN A 158 -1.13 -16.08 2.07
CA GLN A 158 -0.33 -17.29 2.28
C GLN A 158 -0.93 -18.27 3.30
N SER A 159 -1.76 -17.79 4.22
CA SER A 159 -2.39 -18.57 5.28
C SER A 159 -3.80 -19.03 4.93
N MET A 160 -4.35 -18.56 3.80
CA MET A 160 -5.64 -18.99 3.26
C MET A 160 -5.51 -20.33 2.50
N PRO A 161 -6.60 -21.10 2.35
CA PRO A 161 -6.63 -22.25 1.45
C PRO A 161 -6.33 -21.83 0.00
N HIS A 162 -5.59 -22.66 -0.74
CA HIS A 162 -5.25 -22.35 -2.14
C HIS A 162 -6.47 -22.20 -3.07
N ASP A 163 -7.58 -22.82 -2.69
CA ASP A 163 -8.86 -22.78 -3.41
C ASP A 163 -9.83 -21.76 -2.81
N TYR A 164 -9.30 -20.74 -2.09
CA TYR A 164 -10.14 -19.68 -1.55
C TYR A 164 -10.81 -18.88 -2.69
N ASP A 165 -12.13 -18.74 -2.60
CA ASP A 165 -13.01 -18.21 -3.64
C ASP A 165 -13.80 -16.96 -3.20
N GLY A 166 -13.43 -16.38 -2.05
CA GLY A 166 -14.08 -15.18 -1.51
C GLY A 166 -15.17 -15.48 -0.46
N ASP A 167 -15.36 -16.73 -0.04
CA ASP A 167 -16.30 -17.08 1.04
C ASP A 167 -15.55 -17.70 2.23
N LEU A 168 -15.39 -16.91 3.29
CA LEU A 168 -14.73 -17.34 4.52
C LEU A 168 -15.40 -18.57 5.15
N LYS A 169 -16.73 -18.60 5.17
CA LYS A 169 -17.51 -19.65 5.87
C LYS A 169 -17.38 -21.00 5.19
N THR A 170 -17.48 -21.05 3.87
CA THR A 170 -17.36 -22.31 3.10
C THR A 170 -15.96 -22.90 3.21
N LYS A 171 -14.94 -22.07 3.44
CA LYS A 171 -13.55 -22.51 3.65
C LYS A 171 -13.20 -22.73 5.11
N GLY A 172 -14.19 -22.69 6.02
CA GLY A 172 -13.98 -22.91 7.45
C GLY A 172 -13.17 -21.82 8.14
N ILE A 173 -13.09 -20.63 7.57
CA ILE A 173 -12.39 -19.51 8.16
C ILE A 173 -13.34 -18.79 9.12
N ARG A 174 -12.90 -18.58 10.36
CA ARG A 174 -13.66 -17.90 11.41
C ARG A 174 -13.33 -16.42 11.48
N LYS A 175 -12.04 -16.06 11.39
CA LYS A 175 -11.54 -14.69 11.49
C LYS A 175 -10.21 -14.53 10.76
N ILE A 176 -10.00 -13.35 10.25
CA ILE A 176 -8.68 -12.84 9.86
C ILE A 176 -8.10 -12.09 11.05
N LEU A 177 -6.86 -12.41 11.43
CA LEU A 177 -6.13 -11.74 12.50
C LEU A 177 -5.08 -10.84 11.86
N LEU A 178 -5.43 -9.58 11.67
CA LEU A 178 -4.58 -8.58 11.01
C LEU A 178 -3.60 -8.01 12.03
N THR A 179 -2.31 -8.30 11.90
CA THR A 179 -1.31 -7.83 12.87
C THR A 179 -0.88 -6.39 12.62
N ALA A 180 -0.44 -5.72 13.67
CA ALA A 180 0.13 -4.38 13.68
C ALA A 180 1.35 -4.33 14.60
N SER A 181 2.38 -3.55 14.27
CA SER A 181 3.49 -3.29 15.22
C SER A 181 3.04 -2.48 16.44
N GLY A 182 1.95 -1.73 16.30
CA GLY A 182 1.48 -0.73 17.28
C GLY A 182 2.19 0.62 17.16
N GLY A 183 3.13 0.75 16.22
CA GLY A 183 3.86 1.99 15.96
C GLY A 183 4.85 2.38 17.07
N PRO A 184 5.56 3.52 16.91
CA PRO A 184 6.58 3.99 17.86
C PRO A 184 5.99 4.54 19.16
N PHE A 185 4.69 4.83 19.21
CA PHE A 185 4.04 5.47 20.36
C PHE A 185 3.13 4.55 21.16
N ARG A 186 3.19 3.26 20.91
CA ARG A 186 2.42 2.26 21.67
C ARG A 186 2.58 2.43 23.17
N GLY A 187 1.42 2.48 23.88
CA GLY A 187 1.37 2.64 25.35
C GLY A 187 1.54 4.08 25.84
N LYS A 188 1.66 5.08 24.95
CA LYS A 188 1.67 6.49 25.32
C LYS A 188 0.26 7.01 25.59
N THR A 189 0.15 7.91 26.58
CA THR A 189 -1.06 8.67 26.88
C THR A 189 -1.26 9.83 25.90
N LEU A 190 -2.47 10.37 25.81
CA LEU A 190 -2.76 11.55 24.97
C LEU A 190 -1.84 12.73 25.31
N ALA A 191 -1.59 13.00 26.60
CA ALA A 191 -0.71 14.10 27.02
C ALA A 191 0.74 13.92 26.54
N GLU A 192 1.23 12.66 26.46
CA GLU A 192 2.55 12.39 25.88
C GLU A 192 2.53 12.50 24.34
N LEU A 193 1.41 12.18 23.70
CA LEU A 193 1.24 12.27 22.25
C LEU A 193 1.19 13.74 21.75
N GLU A 194 0.72 14.68 22.58
CA GLU A 194 0.74 16.11 22.26
C GLU A 194 2.15 16.67 22.07
N GLN A 195 3.16 16.02 22.66
CA GLN A 195 4.56 16.48 22.64
C GLN A 195 5.41 15.78 21.58
N VAL A 196 4.85 14.85 20.79
CA VAL A 196 5.65 14.09 19.83
C VAL A 196 5.95 14.90 18.57
N THR A 197 7.16 14.70 18.05
CA THR A 197 7.67 15.39 16.87
C THR A 197 7.60 14.50 15.61
N PRO A 198 7.63 15.10 14.41
CA PRO A 198 7.73 14.35 13.16
C PRO A 198 8.89 13.35 13.14
N SER A 199 10.06 13.74 13.63
CA SER A 199 11.24 12.86 13.68
C SER A 199 11.02 11.63 14.55
N GLN A 200 10.26 11.74 15.65
CA GLN A 200 9.89 10.61 16.49
C GLN A 200 8.85 9.70 15.81
N ALA A 201 7.89 10.30 15.10
CA ALA A 201 6.84 9.55 14.40
C ALA A 201 7.38 8.71 13.23
N VAL A 202 8.42 9.18 12.55
CA VAL A 202 9.04 8.43 11.43
C VAL A 202 10.05 7.38 11.90
N ALA A 203 10.43 7.35 13.17
CA ALA A 203 11.36 6.39 13.75
C ALA A 203 10.65 5.06 14.10
N HIS A 204 10.24 4.30 13.06
CA HIS A 204 9.57 3.01 13.30
C HIS A 204 10.56 1.98 13.86
N PRO A 205 10.16 1.19 14.92
CA PRO A 205 11.09 0.30 15.62
C PRO A 205 11.61 -0.89 14.79
N ASN A 206 10.81 -1.39 13.84
CA ASN A 206 11.12 -2.65 13.13
C ASN A 206 11.28 -2.47 11.62
N TRP A 207 10.67 -1.46 11.01
CA TRP A 207 10.63 -1.26 9.58
C TRP A 207 11.32 0.04 9.15
N SER A 208 12.08 -0.02 8.06
CA SER A 208 12.55 1.17 7.36
C SER A 208 11.55 1.52 6.26
N MET A 209 10.76 2.55 6.47
CA MET A 209 9.65 2.92 5.59
C MET A 209 9.71 4.39 5.18
N GLY A 210 8.92 4.77 4.16
CA GLY A 210 8.70 6.16 3.81
C GLY A 210 8.04 6.96 4.94
N GLN A 211 8.21 8.28 4.94
CA GLN A 211 7.72 9.15 6.02
C GLN A 211 6.20 9.06 6.21
N LYS A 212 5.41 9.07 5.12
CA LYS A 212 3.94 9.01 5.17
C LYS A 212 3.46 7.75 5.90
N ILE A 213 3.89 6.57 5.45
CA ILE A 213 3.47 5.30 6.03
C ILE A 213 3.97 5.12 7.47
N SER A 214 5.11 5.72 7.84
CA SER A 214 5.61 5.71 9.23
C SER A 214 4.69 6.50 10.16
N VAL A 215 4.19 7.68 9.74
CA VAL A 215 3.20 8.46 10.49
C VAL A 215 1.85 7.72 10.53
N ASP A 216 1.43 7.09 9.44
CA ASP A 216 0.21 6.25 9.42
C ASP A 216 0.33 5.06 10.38
N SER A 217 1.51 4.45 10.51
CA SER A 217 1.76 3.42 11.51
C SER A 217 1.68 3.97 12.93
N ALA A 218 2.25 5.17 13.16
CA ALA A 218 2.24 5.83 14.47
C ALA A 218 0.83 6.21 14.94
N THR A 219 -0.07 6.56 14.02
CA THR A 219 -1.48 6.93 14.30
C THR A 219 -2.45 5.74 14.28
N LEU A 220 -2.00 4.55 13.90
CA LEU A 220 -2.80 3.38 13.52
C LEU A 220 -3.69 3.60 12.27
N MET A 221 -3.53 4.69 11.52
CA MET A 221 -4.20 4.86 10.24
C MET A 221 -3.76 3.80 9.22
N ASN A 222 -2.47 3.44 9.19
CA ASN A 222 -1.98 2.37 8.31
C ASN A 222 -2.81 1.09 8.50
N LYS A 223 -3.06 0.72 9.76
CA LYS A 223 -3.87 -0.47 10.07
C LYS A 223 -5.35 -0.28 9.72
N GLY A 224 -5.86 0.95 9.80
CA GLY A 224 -7.20 1.29 9.33
C GLY A 224 -7.35 1.13 7.82
N LEU A 225 -6.40 1.64 7.04
CA LEU A 225 -6.38 1.48 5.58
C LEU A 225 -6.23 0.00 5.18
N GLU A 226 -5.39 -0.74 5.87
CA GLU A 226 -5.20 -2.17 5.65
C GLU A 226 -6.44 -2.99 5.98
N LEU A 227 -7.22 -2.63 7.01
CA LEU A 227 -8.48 -3.28 7.30
C LEU A 227 -9.47 -3.11 6.14
N ILE A 228 -9.57 -1.91 5.58
CA ILE A 228 -10.41 -1.64 4.41
C ILE A 228 -9.95 -2.45 3.20
N GLU A 229 -8.64 -2.44 2.93
CA GLU A 229 -8.04 -3.22 1.85
C GLU A 229 -8.32 -4.72 2.00
N ALA A 230 -8.13 -5.28 3.20
CA ALA A 230 -8.40 -6.69 3.49
C ALA A 230 -9.86 -7.07 3.23
N CYS A 231 -10.83 -6.19 3.57
CA CYS A 231 -12.24 -6.43 3.29
C CYS A 231 -12.50 -6.62 1.79
N PHE A 232 -11.87 -5.82 0.93
CA PHE A 232 -12.00 -5.97 -0.52
C PHE A 232 -11.25 -7.18 -1.06
N LEU A 233 -9.99 -7.37 -0.66
CA LEU A 233 -9.14 -8.47 -1.14
C LEU A 233 -9.72 -9.85 -0.81
N PHE A 234 -10.27 -10.00 0.40
CA PHE A 234 -10.75 -11.27 0.91
C PHE A 234 -12.27 -11.37 0.95
N HIS A 235 -12.99 -10.43 0.33
CA HIS A 235 -14.47 -10.41 0.26
C HIS A 235 -15.13 -10.63 1.62
N CYS A 236 -14.69 -9.91 2.65
CA CYS A 236 -15.16 -10.04 4.02
C CYS A 236 -15.63 -8.70 4.61
N SER A 237 -16.32 -8.76 5.73
CA SER A 237 -16.72 -7.59 6.49
C SER A 237 -15.63 -7.16 7.48
N ALA A 238 -15.69 -5.93 7.97
CA ALA A 238 -14.80 -5.46 9.03
C ALA A 238 -14.97 -6.28 10.34
N GLU A 239 -16.14 -6.90 10.55
CA GLU A 239 -16.41 -7.75 11.71
C GLU A 239 -15.67 -9.10 11.61
N ASP A 240 -15.31 -9.55 10.41
CA ASP A 240 -14.54 -10.77 10.19
C ASP A 240 -13.03 -10.56 10.45
N ILE A 241 -12.60 -9.31 10.66
CA ILE A 241 -11.21 -8.95 10.89
C ILE A 241 -10.99 -8.51 12.34
N GLN A 242 -10.04 -9.11 13.00
CA GLN A 242 -9.55 -8.69 14.30
C GLN A 242 -8.14 -8.11 14.19
N VAL A 243 -7.97 -6.85 14.59
CA VAL A 243 -6.63 -6.24 14.68
C VAL A 243 -5.93 -6.74 15.92
N VAL A 244 -4.68 -7.19 15.77
CA VAL A 244 -3.84 -7.73 16.84
C VAL A 244 -2.51 -6.98 16.83
N VAL A 245 -2.18 -6.29 17.92
CA VAL A 245 -0.86 -5.65 18.04
C VAL A 245 0.18 -6.69 18.41
N HIS A 246 1.20 -6.84 17.53
CA HIS A 246 2.34 -7.75 17.69
C HIS A 246 3.64 -6.95 17.58
N PRO A 247 4.24 -6.53 18.71
CA PRO A 247 5.36 -5.58 18.73
C PRO A 247 6.60 -6.02 17.98
N GLN A 248 6.88 -7.31 17.96
CA GLN A 248 8.08 -7.85 17.31
C GLN A 248 7.97 -7.85 15.78
N SER A 249 6.76 -7.72 15.21
CA SER A 249 6.48 -7.74 13.77
C SER A 249 7.12 -8.93 13.04
N VAL A 250 7.18 -10.08 13.69
CA VAL A 250 7.66 -11.35 13.14
C VAL A 250 6.53 -12.14 12.50
N ILE A 251 5.35 -12.16 13.16
CA ILE A 251 4.11 -12.64 12.56
C ILE A 251 3.51 -11.47 11.77
N HIS A 252 3.38 -11.66 10.46
CA HIS A 252 2.88 -10.62 9.58
C HIS A 252 1.34 -10.62 9.46
N SER A 253 0.66 -11.74 9.67
CA SER A 253 -0.78 -11.88 9.96
C SER A 253 -1.15 -13.36 10.09
N MET A 254 -2.41 -13.64 10.46
CA MET A 254 -2.89 -14.99 10.75
C MET A 254 -4.32 -15.18 10.25
N VAL A 255 -4.71 -16.45 10.05
CA VAL A 255 -6.08 -16.86 9.74
C VAL A 255 -6.53 -17.88 10.78
N GLN A 256 -7.65 -17.60 11.44
CA GLN A 256 -8.27 -18.49 12.42
C GLN A 256 -9.37 -19.33 11.77
N TYR A 257 -9.32 -20.64 11.98
CA TYR A 257 -10.26 -21.61 11.41
C TYR A 257 -11.33 -22.06 12.41
N CYS A 258 -12.39 -22.65 11.91
CA CYS A 258 -13.53 -23.11 12.71
C CYS A 258 -13.21 -24.31 13.61
N ASP A 259 -12.18 -25.08 13.30
CA ASP A 259 -11.66 -26.20 14.10
C ASP A 259 -10.78 -25.75 15.30
N GLY A 260 -10.57 -24.41 15.42
CA GLY A 260 -9.72 -23.82 16.46
C GLY A 260 -8.26 -23.60 16.05
N SER A 261 -7.87 -24.03 14.85
CA SER A 261 -6.51 -23.80 14.34
C SER A 261 -6.29 -22.32 14.00
N VAL A 262 -5.06 -21.86 14.14
CA VAL A 262 -4.57 -20.56 13.65
C VAL A 262 -3.35 -20.80 12.78
N LEU A 263 -3.44 -20.42 11.51
CA LEU A 263 -2.30 -20.41 10.59
C LEU A 263 -1.70 -19.02 10.51
N ALA A 264 -0.37 -18.93 10.54
CA ALA A 264 0.37 -17.67 10.57
C ALA A 264 1.53 -17.71 9.58
N GLN A 265 1.76 -16.62 8.89
CA GLN A 265 3.01 -16.42 8.15
C GLN A 265 3.99 -15.63 9.01
N LEU A 266 5.18 -16.17 9.17
CA LEU A 266 6.29 -15.56 9.90
C LEU A 266 7.44 -15.27 8.95
N GLY A 267 8.16 -14.15 9.18
CA GLY A 267 9.31 -13.77 8.40
C GLY A 267 10.09 -12.61 9.00
N GLN A 268 11.24 -12.31 8.40
CA GLN A 268 11.94 -11.06 8.65
C GLN A 268 11.11 -9.90 8.08
N PRO A 269 11.18 -8.70 8.69
CA PRO A 269 10.51 -7.50 8.18
C PRO A 269 11.22 -6.98 6.91
N ASP A 270 11.02 -7.67 5.79
CA ASP A 270 11.64 -7.39 4.51
C ASP A 270 10.64 -7.60 3.37
N MET A 271 10.37 -6.52 2.63
CA MET A 271 9.37 -6.52 1.55
C MET A 271 9.74 -7.43 0.37
N ARG A 272 10.99 -7.86 0.23
CA ARG A 272 11.36 -8.82 -0.83
C ARG A 272 10.69 -10.17 -0.65
N THR A 273 10.31 -10.55 0.58
CA THR A 273 9.56 -11.79 0.83
C THR A 273 8.18 -11.78 0.17
N PRO A 274 7.26 -10.84 0.48
CA PRO A 274 5.95 -10.80 -0.19
C PRO A 274 6.06 -10.46 -1.68
N ILE A 275 7.04 -9.67 -2.11
CA ILE A 275 7.29 -9.35 -3.52
C ILE A 275 7.67 -10.63 -4.29
N ALA A 276 8.66 -11.39 -3.81
CA ALA A 276 9.08 -12.63 -4.46
C ALA A 276 7.93 -13.65 -4.53
N TYR A 277 7.14 -13.77 -3.47
CA TYR A 277 5.99 -14.66 -3.45
C TYR A 277 4.91 -14.24 -4.45
N GLY A 278 4.53 -12.95 -4.47
CA GLY A 278 3.54 -12.43 -5.43
C GLY A 278 4.01 -12.56 -6.88
N MET A 279 5.26 -12.22 -7.17
CA MET A 279 5.82 -12.33 -8.51
C MET A 279 5.84 -13.77 -9.03
N SER A 280 6.13 -14.76 -8.17
CA SER A 280 6.30 -16.16 -8.56
C SER A 280 5.09 -17.04 -8.33
N TRP A 281 4.02 -16.51 -7.71
CA TRP A 281 2.82 -17.30 -7.39
C TRP A 281 2.39 -18.21 -8.57
N PRO A 282 2.05 -19.50 -8.31
CA PRO A 282 1.95 -20.16 -7.00
C PRO A 282 3.28 -20.75 -6.47
N GLU A 283 4.38 -20.57 -7.16
CA GLU A 283 5.70 -21.06 -6.74
C GLU A 283 6.33 -20.16 -5.66
N ARG A 284 7.45 -20.63 -5.09
CA ARG A 284 8.33 -19.84 -4.23
C ARG A 284 9.71 -19.75 -4.85
N ILE A 285 10.29 -18.55 -4.80
CA ILE A 285 11.64 -18.26 -5.30
C ILE A 285 12.50 -17.62 -4.21
N GLU A 286 13.81 -17.64 -4.40
CA GLU A 286 14.75 -16.98 -3.50
C GLU A 286 14.55 -15.46 -3.49
N ALA A 287 14.14 -14.93 -2.33
CA ALA A 287 13.94 -13.50 -2.14
C ALA A 287 15.22 -12.74 -1.75
N GLY A 288 16.31 -13.45 -1.41
CA GLY A 288 17.54 -12.88 -0.89
C GLY A 288 17.41 -12.37 0.55
N VAL A 289 16.38 -12.82 1.28
CA VAL A 289 16.13 -12.46 2.67
C VAL A 289 16.71 -13.52 3.59
N LYS A 290 17.34 -13.08 4.69
CA LYS A 290 17.88 -14.00 5.70
C LYS A 290 16.75 -14.80 6.34
N SER A 291 16.95 -16.10 6.51
CA SER A 291 16.01 -16.96 7.24
C SER A 291 15.78 -16.46 8.66
N LEU A 292 14.52 -16.64 9.12
CA LEU A 292 14.15 -16.32 10.49
C LEU A 292 14.76 -17.34 11.45
N ASP A 293 15.42 -16.88 12.51
CA ASP A 293 15.87 -17.72 13.61
C ASP A 293 14.91 -17.59 14.79
N LEU A 294 14.19 -18.66 15.09
CA LEU A 294 13.19 -18.66 16.17
C LEU A 294 13.85 -18.64 17.57
N PHE A 295 15.10 -19.06 17.68
CA PHE A 295 15.83 -19.00 18.95
C PHE A 295 16.24 -17.56 19.30
N ASP A 296 16.58 -16.74 18.29
CA ASP A 296 16.87 -15.32 18.48
C ASP A 296 15.61 -14.54 18.90
N ILE A 297 14.43 -14.93 18.36
CA ILE A 297 13.16 -14.27 18.68
C ILE A 297 12.65 -14.64 20.06
N ALA A 298 12.80 -15.90 20.46
CA ALA A 298 12.48 -16.47 21.77
C ALA A 298 11.03 -16.28 22.24
N ARG A 299 10.38 -15.11 21.98
CA ARG A 299 9.06 -14.75 22.51
C ARG A 299 8.24 -13.95 21.50
N LEU A 300 6.94 -14.20 21.45
CA LEU A 300 5.96 -13.47 20.66
C LEU A 300 4.89 -12.89 21.61
N ASP A 301 4.67 -11.58 21.54
CA ASP A 301 3.71 -10.87 22.39
C ASP A 301 2.54 -10.37 21.56
N PHE A 302 1.35 -10.35 22.17
CA PHE A 302 0.12 -9.88 21.53
C PHE A 302 -0.64 -8.95 22.48
N GLN A 303 -1.23 -7.88 21.92
CA GLN A 303 -1.99 -6.89 22.66
C GLN A 303 -3.23 -6.48 21.83
N GLU A 304 -4.24 -5.94 22.49
CA GLU A 304 -5.35 -5.27 21.83
C GLU A 304 -4.90 -3.88 21.32
N PRO A 305 -5.46 -3.39 20.20
CA PRO A 305 -5.21 -2.03 19.74
C PRO A 305 -5.87 -1.02 20.68
N ASP A 306 -5.17 0.08 20.98
CA ASP A 306 -5.69 1.20 21.76
C ASP A 306 -6.42 2.18 20.81
N GLU A 307 -7.70 1.94 20.59
CA GLU A 307 -8.53 2.79 19.70
C GLU A 307 -9.00 4.09 20.37
N GLU A 308 -8.81 4.26 21.68
CA GLU A 308 -9.13 5.49 22.41
C GLU A 308 -8.07 6.57 22.17
N ASN A 309 -6.80 6.21 22.36
CA ASN A 309 -5.68 7.14 22.14
C ASN A 309 -5.30 7.25 20.65
N PHE A 310 -5.51 6.19 19.83
CA PHE A 310 -5.19 6.14 18.41
C PHE A 310 -6.46 6.02 17.55
N ARG A 311 -7.23 7.09 17.47
CA ARG A 311 -8.57 7.14 16.87
C ARG A 311 -8.63 6.83 15.37
N CYS A 312 -7.51 6.91 14.65
CA CYS A 312 -7.49 6.70 13.20
C CYS A 312 -7.98 5.33 12.76
N LEU A 313 -7.72 4.26 13.55
CA LEU A 313 -8.25 2.93 13.27
C LEU A 313 -9.78 2.91 13.33
N ARG A 314 -10.38 3.55 14.35
CA ARG A 314 -11.83 3.68 14.48
C ARG A 314 -12.43 4.46 13.31
N LEU A 315 -11.84 5.61 12.95
CA LEU A 315 -12.30 6.44 11.82
C LEU A 315 -12.31 5.65 10.50
N ALA A 316 -11.31 4.80 10.27
CA ALA A 316 -11.26 3.95 9.09
C ALA A 316 -12.38 2.89 9.08
N LYS A 317 -12.69 2.26 10.22
CA LYS A 317 -13.83 1.36 10.37
C LYS A 317 -15.16 2.06 10.08
N GLU A 318 -15.34 3.28 10.63
CA GLU A 318 -16.52 4.11 10.43
C GLU A 318 -16.68 4.50 8.96
N ALA A 319 -15.59 4.91 8.29
CA ALA A 319 -15.58 5.24 6.86
C ALA A 319 -15.98 4.05 5.99
N PHE A 320 -15.43 2.88 6.28
CA PHE A 320 -15.76 1.66 5.55
C PHE A 320 -17.23 1.24 5.76
N ALA A 321 -17.71 1.29 7.00
CA ALA A 321 -19.10 0.96 7.32
C ALA A 321 -20.11 1.89 6.64
N ALA A 322 -19.80 3.19 6.54
CA ALA A 322 -20.62 4.16 5.81
C ALA A 322 -20.58 3.93 4.29
N GLY A 323 -19.46 3.44 3.76
CA GLY A 323 -19.29 3.13 2.34
C GLY A 323 -19.26 4.34 1.42
N GLY A 324 -19.72 4.16 0.18
CA GLY A 324 -19.72 5.23 -0.82
C GLY A 324 -18.34 5.89 -0.98
N THR A 325 -18.33 7.21 -1.07
CA THR A 325 -17.09 8.00 -1.24
C THR A 325 -16.34 8.29 0.07
N LEU A 326 -16.85 7.87 1.24
CA LEU A 326 -16.23 8.22 2.52
C LEU A 326 -14.83 7.63 2.73
N PRO A 327 -14.50 6.39 2.29
CA PRO A 327 -13.13 5.89 2.36
C PRO A 327 -12.12 6.72 1.54
N ALA A 328 -12.53 7.25 0.38
CA ALA A 328 -11.70 8.14 -0.42
C ALA A 328 -11.46 9.49 0.29
N VAL A 329 -12.49 10.00 0.95
CA VAL A 329 -12.41 11.23 1.78
C VAL A 329 -11.47 11.03 2.97
N LEU A 330 -11.60 9.91 3.69
CA LEU A 330 -10.70 9.55 4.79
C LEU A 330 -9.24 9.54 4.32
N ASN A 331 -8.96 8.86 3.19
CA ASN A 331 -7.60 8.77 2.65
C ASN A 331 -7.04 10.15 2.26
N ALA A 332 -7.83 10.96 1.54
CA ALA A 332 -7.40 12.30 1.13
C ALA A 332 -7.14 13.23 2.32
N ALA A 333 -8.03 13.22 3.32
CA ALA A 333 -7.87 13.98 4.56
C ALA A 333 -6.62 13.54 5.33
N ASN A 334 -6.36 12.23 5.41
CA ASN A 334 -5.17 11.67 6.04
C ASN A 334 -3.89 12.11 5.33
N GLU A 335 -3.82 12.06 4.00
CA GLU A 335 -2.64 12.50 3.24
C GLU A 335 -2.30 13.98 3.54
N ILE A 336 -3.31 14.87 3.57
CA ILE A 336 -3.14 16.28 3.90
C ILE A 336 -2.74 16.48 5.36
N ALA A 337 -3.35 15.74 6.30
CA ALA A 337 -3.02 15.84 7.72
C ALA A 337 -1.58 15.37 8.01
N VAL A 338 -1.16 14.27 7.40
CA VAL A 338 0.20 13.75 7.54
C VAL A 338 1.23 14.70 6.93
N GLU A 339 0.95 15.26 5.74
CA GLU A 339 1.81 16.29 5.14
C GLU A 339 1.93 17.53 6.04
N ALA A 340 0.82 17.97 6.64
CA ALA A 340 0.82 19.12 7.55
C ALA A 340 1.61 18.83 8.83
N PHE A 341 1.50 17.65 9.40
CA PHE A 341 2.27 17.22 10.57
C PHE A 341 3.76 17.12 10.25
N LEU A 342 4.14 16.49 9.15
CA LEU A 342 5.55 16.40 8.71
C LEU A 342 6.17 17.79 8.45
N GLY A 343 5.34 18.74 8.00
CA GLY A 343 5.72 20.16 7.83
C GLY A 343 5.59 20.99 9.09
N GLU A 344 5.36 20.38 10.27
CA GLU A 344 5.24 21.05 11.58
C GLU A 344 4.13 22.12 11.63
N ARG A 345 3.09 21.99 10.78
CA ARG A 345 1.95 22.93 10.74
C ARG A 345 0.84 22.56 11.71
N ILE A 346 0.75 21.28 12.09
CA ILE A 346 -0.19 20.76 13.10
C ILE A 346 0.52 19.77 14.02
N GLY A 347 -0.02 19.56 15.22
CA GLY A 347 0.45 18.55 16.17
C GLY A 347 -0.01 17.14 15.81
N PHE A 348 0.61 16.12 16.41
CA PHE A 348 0.28 14.71 16.17
C PHE A 348 -1.18 14.38 16.47
N THR A 349 -1.71 14.86 17.60
CA THR A 349 -3.09 14.63 18.03
C THR A 349 -4.13 15.38 17.20
N ALA A 350 -3.70 16.39 16.42
CA ALA A 350 -4.55 17.11 15.48
C ALA A 350 -4.83 16.27 14.19
N ILE A 351 -3.99 15.28 13.86
CA ILE A 351 -4.18 14.43 12.68
C ILE A 351 -5.57 13.77 12.70
N PRO A 352 -5.94 12.92 13.70
CA PRO A 352 -7.26 12.30 13.73
C PRO A 352 -8.39 13.32 13.83
N THR A 353 -8.19 14.46 14.49
CA THR A 353 -9.20 15.51 14.62
C THR A 353 -9.50 16.17 13.27
N LEU A 354 -8.49 16.46 12.46
CA LEU A 354 -8.66 17.01 11.11
C LEU A 354 -9.42 16.03 10.21
N ILE A 355 -9.03 14.75 10.24
CA ILE A 355 -9.67 13.70 9.44
C ILE A 355 -11.16 13.58 9.81
N GLU A 356 -11.48 13.49 11.11
CA GLU A 356 -12.84 13.38 11.64
C GLU A 356 -13.72 14.55 11.17
N ARG A 357 -13.23 15.79 11.29
CA ARG A 357 -13.97 16.99 10.85
C ARG A 357 -14.21 17.02 9.32
N VAL A 358 -13.27 16.56 8.52
CA VAL A 358 -13.47 16.46 7.06
C VAL A 358 -14.52 15.41 6.73
N MET A 359 -14.50 14.26 7.41
CA MET A 359 -15.48 13.20 7.25
C MET A 359 -16.91 13.67 7.63
N GLU A 360 -17.04 14.42 8.74
CA GLU A 360 -18.31 14.97 9.20
C GLU A 360 -18.94 15.98 8.23
N GLN A 361 -18.12 16.75 7.51
CA GLN A 361 -18.60 17.73 6.53
C GLN A 361 -18.93 17.11 5.16
N HIS A 362 -18.56 15.85 4.96
CA HIS A 362 -18.76 15.21 3.67
C HIS A 362 -20.24 14.81 3.45
N GLN A 363 -20.75 15.17 2.27
CA GLN A 363 -22.01 14.64 1.80
C GLN A 363 -21.77 13.32 1.06
N LEU A 364 -22.17 12.22 1.70
CA LEU A 364 -21.96 10.88 1.19
C LEU A 364 -22.57 10.71 -0.20
N GLN A 365 -21.78 10.19 -1.15
CA GLN A 365 -22.16 9.88 -2.52
C GLN A 365 -21.85 8.42 -2.83
N ALA A 366 -22.50 7.86 -3.86
CA ALA A 366 -22.10 6.56 -4.39
C ALA A 366 -20.70 6.62 -5.03
N ALA A 367 -19.89 5.57 -4.78
CA ALA A 367 -18.55 5.43 -5.39
C ALA A 367 -18.61 4.51 -6.62
N ASP A 368 -19.57 4.74 -7.49
CA ASP A 368 -19.87 3.92 -8.66
C ASP A 368 -19.13 4.37 -9.94
N THR A 369 -18.52 5.55 -9.90
CA THR A 369 -17.72 6.07 -10.99
C THR A 369 -16.38 6.63 -10.50
N LEU A 370 -15.34 6.49 -11.32
CA LEU A 370 -14.03 7.06 -11.04
C LEU A 370 -14.10 8.59 -10.84
N GLU A 371 -14.95 9.26 -11.62
CA GLU A 371 -15.14 10.71 -11.53
C GLU A 371 -15.73 11.12 -10.16
N ALA A 372 -16.71 10.38 -9.62
CA ALA A 372 -17.28 10.65 -8.30
C ALA A 372 -16.21 10.50 -7.20
N ILE A 373 -15.39 9.45 -7.27
CA ILE A 373 -14.29 9.18 -6.34
C ILE A 373 -13.24 10.31 -6.38
N LEU A 374 -12.80 10.69 -7.57
CA LEU A 374 -11.79 11.76 -7.74
C LEU A 374 -12.32 13.14 -7.32
N ARG A 375 -13.60 13.42 -7.53
CA ARG A 375 -14.23 14.66 -7.02
C ARG A 375 -14.27 14.66 -5.49
N ALA A 376 -14.61 13.54 -4.86
CA ALA A 376 -14.64 13.42 -3.41
C ALA A 376 -13.23 13.57 -2.79
N ASP A 377 -12.22 12.96 -3.41
CA ASP A 377 -10.80 13.12 -3.02
C ASP A 377 -10.36 14.59 -3.11
N SER A 378 -10.61 15.24 -4.25
CA SER A 378 -10.24 16.66 -4.45
C SER A 378 -10.96 17.56 -3.42
N TRP A 379 -12.27 17.37 -3.23
CA TRP A 379 -13.03 18.11 -2.24
C TRP A 379 -12.47 17.92 -0.82
N ALA A 380 -12.15 16.68 -0.43
CA ALA A 380 -11.62 16.40 0.88
C ALA A 380 -10.26 17.05 1.12
N ARG A 381 -9.40 17.09 0.12
CA ARG A 381 -8.11 17.80 0.18
C ARG A 381 -8.28 19.30 0.40
N ASP A 382 -9.20 19.93 -0.31
CA ASP A 382 -9.47 21.36 -0.17
C ASP A 382 -10.14 21.67 1.17
N CYS A 383 -11.08 20.83 1.61
CA CYS A 383 -11.72 20.92 2.92
C CYS A 383 -10.67 20.77 4.05
N ALA A 384 -9.80 19.78 3.99
CA ALA A 384 -8.74 19.58 4.98
C ALA A 384 -7.80 20.80 5.07
N LYS A 385 -7.39 21.35 3.92
CA LYS A 385 -6.56 22.56 3.89
C LYS A 385 -7.25 23.78 4.53
N SER A 386 -8.58 23.92 4.32
CA SER A 386 -9.33 25.03 4.92
C SER A 386 -9.50 24.88 6.43
N LEU A 387 -9.74 23.66 6.92
CA LEU A 387 -9.90 23.36 8.34
C LEU A 387 -8.59 23.36 9.14
N MET A 388 -7.45 23.30 8.45
CA MET A 388 -6.13 23.21 9.09
C MET A 388 -5.86 24.38 10.04
N THR A 389 -6.33 25.58 9.71
CA THR A 389 -6.16 26.77 10.56
C THR A 389 -6.92 26.69 11.88
N GLU A 390 -7.95 25.84 11.97
CA GLU A 390 -8.75 25.64 13.18
C GLU A 390 -8.17 24.60 14.13
N VAL A 391 -7.24 23.77 13.63
CA VAL A 391 -6.56 22.68 14.38
C VAL A 391 -5.05 22.93 14.48
N ALA A 392 -4.57 24.10 13.99
CA ALA A 392 -3.18 24.50 14.11
C ALA A 392 -2.74 24.64 15.57
N LEU A 393 -1.44 24.48 15.81
CA LEU A 393 -0.75 24.53 17.11
C LEU A 393 -1.02 25.83 17.89
#